data_70266fa85b91fe73d4a8b169ab9b6acb
#
_entry.id   70266fa85b91fe73d4a8b169ab9b6acb
#
_cell.length_a   1.000
_cell.length_b   1.000
_cell.length_c   1.000
_cell.angle_alpha   90.00
_cell.angle_beta   90.00
_cell.angle_gamma   90.00
#
_symmetry.space_group_name_H-M   'P 1'
#
loop_
_entity.id
_entity.type
_entity.pdbx_description
1 polymer ?
#
loop_
_entity_poly.entity_id
_entity_poly.type
_entity_poly.pdbx_seq_one_letter_code
_entity_poly.pdbx_strand_id
1 'polypeptide(L)'
;MADEIQRVQYFYTEVPDKPGEGARVLNALKGEGVNLLAYVAFAKGRRAQIDFIPTDQAAFKAAAKKAKIKLVGPKTGFVIQGDDRPGAVAEIVSKLSEAKINITALHAVAAGAGRYGAILWVKSRDVNKAAKILLQEQGGT
;
A
#
# COMPACT_ATOMS: atom_id res chain seq x y z
N MET A 1 20.82 2.84 -8.97
CA MET A 1 19.52 2.68 -9.62
C MET A 1 18.43 3.37 -8.83
N ALA A 2 17.60 4.08 -9.55
CA ALA A 2 16.48 4.75 -8.89
C ALA A 2 15.44 3.73 -8.43
N ASP A 3 14.71 4.09 -7.39
CA ASP A 3 13.58 3.30 -6.95
C ASP A 3 12.45 3.39 -7.96
N GLU A 4 11.66 2.32 -8.05
CA GLU A 4 10.43 2.33 -8.81
C GLU A 4 9.30 2.71 -7.87
N ILE A 5 8.60 3.79 -8.18
CA ILE A 5 7.52 4.30 -7.36
C ILE A 5 6.24 4.32 -8.17
N GLN A 6 5.19 3.74 -7.63
CA GLN A 6 3.88 3.68 -8.27
C GLN A 6 2.84 4.36 -7.41
N ARG A 7 2.04 5.22 -8.03
CA ARG A 7 0.82 5.71 -7.40
C ARG A 7 -0.23 4.62 -7.57
N VAL A 8 -0.79 4.15 -6.46
CA VAL A 8 -1.71 3.01 -6.47
C VAL A 8 -3.01 3.37 -5.78
N GLN A 9 -4.06 2.64 -6.15
CA GLN A 9 -5.32 2.72 -5.44
C GLN A 9 -5.44 1.55 -4.49
N TYR A 10 -5.98 1.80 -3.31
CA TYR A 10 -6.18 0.78 -2.33
C TYR A 10 -7.58 0.86 -1.74
N PHE A 11 -7.98 -0.23 -1.13
CA PHE A 11 -9.28 -0.37 -0.48
C PHE A 11 -9.05 -0.93 0.90
N TYR A 12 -9.97 -0.66 1.81
CA TYR A 12 -9.88 -1.32 3.11
C TYR A 12 -11.23 -1.88 3.54
N THR A 13 -11.16 -2.81 4.48
CA THR A 13 -12.33 -3.34 5.16
C THR A 13 -12.02 -3.41 6.64
N GLU A 14 -13.06 -3.55 7.46
CA GLU A 14 -12.90 -3.78 8.89
C GLU A 14 -13.57 -5.07 9.26
N VAL A 15 -12.91 -5.84 10.12
CA VAL A 15 -13.41 -7.12 10.60
C VAL A 15 -13.27 -7.16 12.12
N PRO A 16 -13.99 -8.10 12.80
CA PRO A 16 -13.75 -8.29 14.22
C PRO A 16 -12.28 -8.63 14.47
N ASP A 17 -11.71 -8.10 15.55
CA ASP A 17 -10.31 -8.35 15.91
C ASP A 17 -10.23 -9.69 16.66
N LYS A 18 -10.20 -10.78 15.91
CA LYS A 18 -10.11 -12.12 16.47
C LYS A 18 -9.44 -13.08 15.49
N PRO A 19 -8.84 -14.18 16.00
CA PRO A 19 -8.18 -15.15 15.13
C PRO A 19 -9.10 -15.67 14.04
N GLY A 20 -8.55 -15.82 12.83
CA GLY A 20 -9.27 -16.39 11.70
C GLY A 20 -9.92 -15.39 10.76
N GLU A 21 -10.17 -14.15 11.20
CA GLU A 21 -10.85 -13.18 10.36
C GLU A 21 -10.01 -12.76 9.13
N GLY A 22 -8.72 -12.50 9.37
CA GLY A 22 -7.80 -12.18 8.27
C GLY A 22 -7.65 -13.35 7.31
N ALA A 23 -7.52 -14.55 7.85
CA ALA A 23 -7.39 -15.76 7.03
C ALA A 23 -8.64 -15.99 6.18
N ARG A 24 -9.81 -15.76 6.73
CA ARG A 24 -11.07 -15.90 6.00
C ARG A 24 -11.12 -14.99 4.77
N VAL A 25 -10.75 -13.74 4.97
CA VAL A 25 -10.75 -12.74 3.89
C VAL A 25 -9.71 -13.10 2.84
N LEU A 26 -8.50 -13.39 3.25
CA LEU A 26 -7.41 -13.72 2.32
C LEU A 26 -7.68 -15.01 1.54
N ASN A 27 -8.26 -16.01 2.19
CA ASN A 27 -8.57 -17.27 1.51
C ASN A 27 -9.69 -17.09 0.49
N ALA A 28 -10.66 -16.21 0.75
CA ALA A 28 -11.68 -15.88 -0.22
C ALA A 28 -11.08 -15.26 -1.48
N LEU A 29 -10.13 -14.34 -1.32
CA LEU A 29 -9.44 -13.71 -2.44
C LEU A 29 -8.56 -14.72 -3.18
N LYS A 30 -7.87 -15.57 -2.45
CA LYS A 30 -7.04 -16.63 -3.02
C LYS A 30 -7.87 -17.57 -3.91
N GLY A 31 -9.04 -17.94 -3.43
CA GLY A 31 -9.94 -18.83 -4.17
C GLY A 31 -10.39 -18.26 -5.51
N GLU A 32 -10.38 -16.94 -5.66
CA GLU A 32 -10.74 -16.26 -6.90
C GLU A 32 -9.52 -15.87 -7.73
N GLY A 33 -8.33 -16.31 -7.32
CA GLY A 33 -7.10 -16.03 -8.08
C GLY A 33 -6.59 -14.61 -7.95
N VAL A 34 -7.04 -13.87 -6.95
CA VAL A 34 -6.63 -12.48 -6.75
C VAL A 34 -5.26 -12.42 -6.08
N ASN A 35 -4.37 -11.65 -6.66
CA ASN A 35 -3.07 -11.36 -6.07
C ASN A 35 -3.03 -9.93 -5.55
N LEU A 36 -2.24 -9.70 -4.52
CA LEU A 36 -2.10 -8.39 -3.90
C LEU A 36 -0.67 -7.89 -4.06
N LEU A 37 -0.53 -6.62 -4.41
CA LEU A 37 0.75 -5.94 -4.44
C LEU A 37 1.21 -5.62 -3.03
N ALA A 38 0.26 -5.26 -2.15
CA ALA A 38 0.55 -4.99 -0.75
C ALA A 38 -0.68 -5.29 0.11
N TYR A 39 -0.43 -5.57 1.36
CA TYR A 39 -1.46 -5.92 2.34
C TYR A 39 -0.98 -5.40 3.70
N VAL A 40 -1.84 -4.68 4.38
CA VAL A 40 -1.54 -4.17 5.72
C VAL A 40 -2.72 -4.44 6.61
N ALA A 41 -2.49 -4.99 7.79
CA ALA A 41 -3.56 -5.25 8.74
C ALA A 41 -3.11 -4.79 10.12
N PHE A 42 -4.02 -4.16 10.85
CA PHE A 42 -3.69 -3.66 12.18
C PHE A 42 -4.96 -3.54 13.03
N ALA A 43 -4.78 -3.64 14.34
CA ALA A 43 -5.87 -3.46 15.28
C ALA A 43 -6.29 -1.99 15.32
N LYS A 44 -7.60 -1.75 15.38
CA LYS A 44 -8.17 -0.42 15.44
C LYS A 44 -9.36 -0.46 16.41
N GLY A 45 -9.14 -0.11 17.67
CA GLY A 45 -10.14 -0.29 18.70
C GLY A 45 -10.46 -1.76 18.92
N ARG A 46 -11.71 -2.12 18.80
CA ARG A 46 -12.16 -3.52 18.93
C ARG A 46 -12.23 -4.26 17.61
N ARG A 47 -11.84 -3.59 16.54
CA ARG A 47 -11.87 -4.17 15.20
C ARG A 47 -10.46 -4.23 14.66
N ALA A 48 -10.30 -4.86 13.51
CA ALA A 48 -9.07 -4.85 12.75
C ALA A 48 -9.36 -4.22 11.39
N GLN A 49 -8.48 -3.36 10.93
CA GLN A 49 -8.56 -2.79 9.60
C GLN A 49 -7.58 -3.52 8.69
N ILE A 50 -8.04 -3.84 7.50
CA ILE A 50 -7.22 -4.53 6.50
C ILE A 50 -7.21 -3.67 5.25
N ASP A 51 -6.01 -3.24 4.83
CA ASP A 51 -5.82 -2.47 3.61
C ASP A 51 -5.30 -3.38 2.52
N PHE A 52 -5.90 -3.29 1.32
CA PHE A 52 -5.53 -4.11 0.17
C PHE A 52 -5.08 -3.25 -0.98
N ILE A 53 -3.94 -3.57 -1.56
CA ILE A 53 -3.50 -2.98 -2.82
C ILE A 53 -3.44 -4.11 -3.84
N PRO A 54 -4.50 -4.27 -4.67
CA PRO A 54 -4.53 -5.38 -5.63
C PRO A 54 -3.65 -5.10 -6.84
N THR A 55 -3.18 -6.18 -7.47
CA THR A 55 -2.48 -6.06 -8.75
C THR A 55 -3.47 -5.79 -9.89
N ASP A 56 -4.70 -6.28 -9.74
CA ASP A 56 -5.78 -6.07 -10.70
C ASP A 56 -7.02 -5.62 -9.94
N GLN A 57 -7.33 -4.34 -10.05
CA GLN A 57 -8.42 -3.74 -9.28
C GLN A 57 -9.79 -4.35 -9.63
N ALA A 58 -10.06 -4.59 -10.91
CA ALA A 58 -11.35 -5.12 -11.34
C ALA A 58 -11.57 -6.54 -10.80
N ALA A 59 -10.55 -7.39 -10.91
CA ALA A 59 -10.62 -8.75 -10.38
C ALA A 59 -10.81 -8.76 -8.87
N PHE A 60 -10.11 -7.87 -8.17
CA PHE A 60 -10.22 -7.73 -6.72
C PHE A 60 -11.63 -7.34 -6.30
N LYS A 61 -12.19 -6.32 -6.94
CA LYS A 61 -13.54 -5.84 -6.61
C LYS A 61 -14.59 -6.91 -6.85
N ALA A 62 -14.47 -7.65 -7.94
CA ALA A 62 -15.38 -8.75 -8.25
C ALA A 62 -15.31 -9.86 -7.20
N ALA A 63 -14.08 -10.23 -6.81
CA ALA A 63 -13.88 -11.27 -5.79
C ALA A 63 -14.41 -10.82 -4.42
N ALA A 64 -14.18 -9.57 -4.05
CA ALA A 64 -14.67 -9.03 -2.80
C ALA A 64 -16.18 -9.01 -2.75
N LYS A 65 -16.83 -8.64 -3.85
CA LYS A 65 -18.29 -8.65 -3.94
C LYS A 65 -18.84 -10.06 -3.78
N LYS A 66 -18.24 -11.02 -4.45
CA LYS A 66 -18.64 -12.42 -4.37
C LYS A 66 -18.51 -12.96 -2.94
N ALA A 67 -17.44 -12.57 -2.25
CA ALA A 67 -17.17 -13.00 -0.88
C ALA A 67 -17.90 -12.16 0.16
N LYS A 68 -18.66 -11.18 -0.27
CA LYS A 68 -19.42 -10.26 0.60
C LYS A 68 -18.49 -9.49 1.54
N ILE A 69 -17.31 -9.12 1.05
CA ILE A 69 -16.37 -8.27 1.74
C ILE A 69 -16.74 -6.81 1.44
N LYS A 70 -17.01 -6.05 2.49
CA LYS A 70 -17.43 -4.66 2.36
C LYS A 70 -16.21 -3.77 2.22
N LEU A 71 -16.00 -3.20 1.06
CA LEU A 71 -14.83 -2.37 0.79
C LEU A 71 -15.14 -0.89 0.94
N VAL A 72 -14.16 -0.16 1.49
CA VAL A 72 -14.16 1.30 1.50
C VAL A 72 -13.03 1.75 0.59
N GLY A 73 -13.30 2.72 -0.27
CA GLY A 73 -12.34 3.26 -1.22
C GLY A 73 -12.94 3.35 -2.61
N PRO A 74 -12.14 3.63 -3.65
CA PRO A 74 -10.67 3.61 -3.61
C PRO A 74 -10.07 4.83 -2.91
N LYS A 75 -8.90 4.61 -2.32
CA LYS A 75 -8.04 5.67 -1.80
C LYS A 75 -6.68 5.55 -2.48
N THR A 76 -5.82 6.53 -2.30
CA THR A 76 -4.53 6.56 -3.00
C THR A 76 -3.36 6.40 -2.03
N GLY A 77 -2.40 5.58 -2.43
CA GLY A 77 -1.13 5.41 -1.74
C GLY A 77 -0.01 5.29 -2.75
N PHE A 78 1.19 5.01 -2.25
CA PHE A 78 2.37 4.85 -3.09
C PHE A 78 3.09 3.57 -2.70
N VAL A 79 3.45 2.77 -3.71
CA VAL A 79 4.26 1.57 -3.51
C VAL A 79 5.63 1.85 -4.11
N ILE A 80 6.65 1.50 -3.35
CA ILE A 80 8.05 1.74 -3.71
C ILE A 80 8.77 0.41 -3.74
N GLN A 81 9.54 0.18 -4.79
CA GLN A 81 10.38 -1.01 -4.92
C GLN A 81 11.75 -0.55 -5.37
N GLY A 82 12.79 -1.07 -4.77
CA GLY A 82 14.13 -0.62 -5.12
C GLY A 82 15.22 -1.52 -4.57
N ASP A 83 16.46 -1.11 -4.82
CA ASP A 83 17.62 -1.81 -4.32
C ASP A 83 17.81 -1.49 -2.84
N ASP A 84 18.00 -2.53 -2.04
CA ASP A 84 18.22 -2.38 -0.61
C ASP A 84 19.59 -1.76 -0.36
N ARG A 85 19.60 -0.73 0.48
CA ARG A 85 20.83 -0.03 0.83
C ARG A 85 20.59 0.85 2.05
N PRO A 86 21.66 1.20 2.76
CA PRO A 86 21.52 2.19 3.85
C PRO A 86 20.91 3.47 3.32
N GLY A 87 19.88 3.98 3.98
CA GLY A 87 19.28 5.26 3.64
C GLY A 87 18.26 5.25 2.51
N ALA A 88 17.89 4.08 1.97
CA ALA A 88 16.91 4.01 0.89
C ALA A 88 15.60 4.72 1.26
N VAL A 89 15.05 4.41 2.41
CA VAL A 89 13.80 5.03 2.87
C VAL A 89 14.05 6.47 3.31
N ALA A 90 15.21 6.76 3.87
CA ALA A 90 15.56 8.12 4.29
C ALA A 90 15.50 9.10 3.12
N GLU A 91 15.94 8.70 1.93
CA GLU A 91 15.88 9.54 0.75
C GLU A 91 14.45 9.96 0.42
N ILE A 92 13.52 9.02 0.49
CA ILE A 92 12.10 9.27 0.18
C ILE A 92 11.49 10.18 1.23
N VAL A 93 11.72 9.86 2.49
CA VAL A 93 11.17 10.64 3.61
C VAL A 93 11.71 12.07 3.58
N SER A 94 12.99 12.24 3.25
CA SER A 94 13.61 13.56 3.17
C SER A 94 12.99 14.41 2.06
N LYS A 95 12.74 13.82 0.90
CA LYS A 95 12.11 14.55 -0.21
C LYS A 95 10.74 15.09 0.17
N LEU A 96 9.93 14.25 0.82
CA LEU A 96 8.61 14.68 1.26
C LEU A 96 8.70 15.72 2.37
N SER A 97 9.63 15.56 3.28
CA SER A 97 9.85 16.50 4.36
C SER A 97 10.25 17.89 3.84
N GLU A 98 11.15 17.94 2.85
CA GLU A 98 11.57 19.19 2.21
C GLU A 98 10.40 19.90 1.56
N ALA A 99 9.44 19.15 1.04
CA ALA A 99 8.23 19.69 0.44
C ALA A 99 7.13 19.97 1.48
N LYS A 100 7.42 19.76 2.75
CA LYS A 100 6.49 19.97 3.88
C LYS A 100 5.25 19.09 3.79
N ILE A 101 5.44 17.88 3.28
CA ILE A 101 4.38 16.87 3.22
C ILE A 101 4.57 15.91 4.37
N ASN A 102 3.55 15.78 5.20
CA ASN A 102 3.58 14.84 6.31
C ASN A 102 3.19 13.45 5.83
N ILE A 103 3.88 12.43 6.32
CA ILE A 103 3.58 11.03 6.00
C ILE A 103 2.62 10.50 7.05
N THR A 104 1.49 9.97 6.60
CA THR A 104 0.47 9.42 7.49
C THR A 104 0.85 8.04 7.99
N ALA A 105 1.42 7.24 7.11
CA ALA A 105 1.90 5.90 7.45
C ALA A 105 2.94 5.46 6.44
N LEU A 106 3.89 4.65 6.89
CA LEU A 106 4.96 4.14 6.05
C LEU A 106 5.42 2.80 6.62
N HIS A 107 5.45 1.78 5.77
CA HIS A 107 5.99 0.48 6.10
C HIS A 107 7.01 0.09 5.05
N ALA A 108 8.14 -0.43 5.48
CA ALA A 108 9.19 -0.86 4.56
C ALA A 108 9.77 -2.18 5.06
N VAL A 109 10.19 -3.00 4.13
CA VAL A 109 10.77 -4.30 4.45
C VAL A 109 11.82 -4.67 3.41
N ALA A 110 12.94 -5.22 3.87
CA ALA A 110 13.93 -5.82 3.00
C ALA A 110 13.37 -7.17 2.56
N ALA A 111 13.23 -7.38 1.27
CA ALA A 111 12.51 -8.52 0.71
C ALA A 111 13.42 -9.67 0.25
N GLY A 112 14.73 -9.57 0.51
CA GLY A 112 15.69 -10.54 0.02
C GLY A 112 16.17 -10.21 -1.38
N ALA A 113 17.17 -10.93 -1.86
CA ALA A 113 17.75 -10.72 -3.19
C ALA A 113 18.22 -9.29 -3.44
N GLY A 114 18.63 -8.58 -2.38
CA GLY A 114 19.09 -7.21 -2.51
C GLY A 114 18.00 -6.18 -2.78
N ARG A 115 16.73 -6.55 -2.56
CA ARG A 115 15.60 -5.66 -2.84
C ARG A 115 14.87 -5.28 -1.56
N TYR A 116 14.19 -4.14 -1.61
CA TYR A 116 13.27 -3.74 -0.56
C TYR A 116 11.95 -3.28 -1.18
N GLY A 117 10.92 -3.26 -0.36
CA GLY A 117 9.63 -2.70 -0.75
C GLY A 117 9.12 -1.79 0.36
N ALA A 118 8.30 -0.85 -0.02
CA ALA A 118 7.68 0.07 0.93
C ALA A 118 6.31 0.48 0.43
N ILE A 119 5.45 0.83 1.38
CA ILE A 119 4.15 1.41 1.09
C ILE A 119 3.99 2.65 1.95
N LEU A 120 3.50 3.72 1.34
CA LEU A 120 3.46 5.03 1.95
C LEU A 120 2.13 5.72 1.68
N TRP A 121 1.59 6.36 2.70
CA TRP A 121 0.35 7.14 2.61
C TRP A 121 0.59 8.55 3.09
N VAL A 122 -0.05 9.49 2.39
CA VAL A 122 -0.13 10.89 2.80
C VAL A 122 -1.59 11.28 2.88
N LYS A 123 -1.88 12.44 3.42
CA LYS A 123 -3.26 12.94 3.45
C LYS A 123 -3.77 13.14 2.03
N SER A 124 -5.08 12.96 1.83
CA SER A 124 -5.71 13.09 0.51
C SER A 124 -5.37 14.41 -0.17
N ARG A 125 -5.34 15.49 0.58
CA ARG A 125 -5.01 16.82 0.04
C ARG A 125 -3.58 16.94 -0.47
N ASP A 126 -2.69 16.06 -0.01
CA ASP A 126 -1.27 16.10 -0.39
C ASP A 126 -0.91 15.08 -1.47
N VAL A 127 -1.83 14.23 -1.89
CA VAL A 127 -1.56 13.14 -2.83
C VAL A 127 -0.97 13.64 -4.14
N ASN A 128 -1.57 14.66 -4.76
CA ASN A 128 -1.08 15.15 -6.04
C ASN A 128 0.30 15.77 -5.92
N LYS A 129 0.54 16.51 -4.85
CA LYS A 129 1.85 17.11 -4.58
C LYS A 129 2.90 16.04 -4.33
N ALA A 130 2.57 15.04 -3.53
CA ALA A 130 3.47 13.93 -3.25
C ALA A 130 3.79 13.15 -4.53
N ALA A 131 2.78 12.87 -5.36
CA ALA A 131 2.97 12.18 -6.63
C ALA A 131 3.96 12.94 -7.53
N LYS A 132 3.79 14.25 -7.60
CA LYS A 132 4.66 15.10 -8.42
C LYS A 132 6.12 14.98 -7.97
N ILE A 133 6.35 14.97 -6.67
CA ILE A 133 7.69 14.87 -6.10
C ILE A 133 8.29 13.47 -6.30
N LEU A 134 7.51 12.45 -5.96
CA LEU A 134 8.00 11.07 -5.98
C LEU A 134 8.16 10.53 -7.39
N LEU A 135 7.22 10.82 -8.29
CA LEU A 135 7.22 10.27 -9.63
C LEU A 135 8.13 11.03 -10.59
N GLN A 136 8.45 12.27 -10.33
CA GLN A 136 9.38 13.06 -11.15
C GLN A 136 10.76 12.42 -11.21
N GLU A 137 11.21 11.80 -10.11
CA GLU A 137 12.52 11.15 -10.07
C GLU A 137 12.64 10.02 -11.08
N GLN A 138 11.53 9.33 -11.35
CA GLN A 138 11.52 8.26 -12.33
C GLN A 138 11.51 8.78 -13.75
N GLY A 139 10.82 9.88 -13.99
CA GLY A 139 10.73 10.49 -15.30
C GLY A 139 11.94 11.27 -15.69
N GLY A 140 12.83 11.56 -14.74
CA GLY A 140 14.01 12.38 -14.96
C GLY A 140 15.24 11.63 -15.45
N THR A 141 15.08 10.41 -15.88
CA THR A 141 16.21 9.60 -16.37
C THR A 141 16.76 10.10 -17.67
#